data_c218794aabcb595247bbaf4b35c9da5f
#
_entry.id   c218794aabcb595247bbaf4b35c9da5f
#
_cell.length_a   1.000
_cell.length_b   1.000
_cell.length_c   1.000
_cell.angle_alpha   90.00
_cell.angle_beta   90.00
_cell.angle_gamma   90.00
#
_symmetry.space_group_name_H-M   'P 1'
#
loop_
_entity.id
_entity.type
_entity.pdbx_description
1 polymer ?
#
loop_
_entity_poly.entity_id
_entity_poly.type
_entity_poly.pdbx_seq_one_letter_code
_entity_poly.pdbx_strand_id
1 'polypeptide(L)'
;MYFTVLSYPRTGSTVIQRAINTSNNFKCIGEKPMVINHMHALIQSLIDAKTSIPESLFPDIPMNDDRNPVFMAHEVDIDSVINYVKAAYIRHVLGVVDSPNIGWKENFISSYPDEKVANSEVAFIRTLFPDILFILNIRDPEECSRSSIWKFRDDSINEITNRRQWIINGFNSGIFGDNCILLDYDEWSKDSSKLINPLVAAGMNINAQTIESVISEKLTHISNI
;
A
#
# COMPACT_ATOMS: atom_id res chain seq x y z
N MET A 1 -1.76 -10.82 -11.88
CA MET A 1 -1.72 -9.37 -11.58
C MET A 1 -1.55 -9.16 -10.08
N TYR A 2 -0.83 -8.10 -9.68
CA TYR A 2 -0.78 -7.66 -8.28
C TYR A 2 -1.69 -6.46 -8.08
N PHE A 3 -2.26 -6.31 -6.88
CA PHE A 3 -3.07 -5.14 -6.52
C PHE A 3 -2.96 -4.83 -5.03
N THR A 4 -3.28 -3.60 -4.66
CA THR A 4 -3.40 -3.20 -3.26
C THR A 4 -4.64 -2.36 -3.03
N VAL A 5 -5.34 -2.61 -1.92
CA VAL A 5 -6.42 -1.76 -1.42
C VAL A 5 -5.80 -0.77 -0.45
N LEU A 6 -5.59 0.45 -0.91
CA LEU A 6 -4.97 1.52 -0.14
C LEU A 6 -6.03 2.45 0.45
N SER A 7 -5.97 2.65 1.74
CA SER A 7 -6.94 3.48 2.46
C SER A 7 -6.36 3.95 3.80
N TYR A 8 -7.16 4.66 4.56
CA TYR A 8 -6.91 4.90 5.99
C TYR A 8 -7.92 4.12 6.85
N PRO A 9 -7.66 3.94 8.15
CA PRO A 9 -8.56 3.16 9.00
C PRO A 9 -10.00 3.68 9.00
N ARG A 10 -10.97 2.78 9.01
CA ARG A 10 -12.42 3.02 9.09
C ARG A 10 -13.10 3.50 7.81
N THR A 11 -12.45 3.41 6.68
CA THR A 11 -13.04 3.69 5.35
C THR A 11 -13.89 2.55 4.79
N GLY A 12 -14.02 1.40 5.46
CA GLY A 12 -14.70 0.23 4.90
C GLY A 12 -13.80 -0.66 4.03
N SER A 13 -12.50 -0.49 4.07
CA SER A 13 -11.53 -1.29 3.28
C SER A 13 -11.61 -2.79 3.54
N THR A 14 -12.05 -3.22 4.74
CA THR A 14 -12.31 -4.64 5.04
C THR A 14 -13.51 -5.19 4.26
N VAL A 15 -14.52 -4.36 3.99
CA VAL A 15 -15.66 -4.75 3.14
C VAL A 15 -15.18 -4.94 1.69
N ILE A 16 -14.35 -4.03 1.19
CA ILE A 16 -13.73 -4.15 -0.15
C ILE A 16 -12.89 -5.42 -0.24
N GLN A 17 -12.04 -5.69 0.75
CA GLN A 17 -11.26 -6.93 0.83
C GLN A 17 -12.15 -8.17 0.75
N ARG A 18 -13.25 -8.20 1.51
CA ARG A 18 -14.20 -9.31 1.51
C ARG A 18 -14.92 -9.43 0.16
N ALA A 19 -15.34 -8.29 -0.41
CA ALA A 19 -15.97 -8.24 -1.73
C ALA A 19 -15.03 -8.83 -2.81
N ILE A 20 -13.75 -8.43 -2.84
CA ILE A 20 -12.76 -9.00 -3.75
C ILE A 20 -12.59 -10.52 -3.52
N ASN A 21 -12.59 -10.97 -2.27
CA ASN A 21 -12.43 -12.37 -1.92
C ASN A 21 -13.65 -13.26 -2.26
N THR A 22 -14.77 -12.67 -2.71
CA THR A 22 -15.87 -13.44 -3.32
C THR A 22 -15.53 -13.87 -4.75
N SER A 23 -14.58 -13.22 -5.38
CA SER A 23 -14.08 -13.60 -6.70
C SER A 23 -13.26 -14.88 -6.64
N ASN A 24 -13.42 -15.75 -7.63
CA ASN A 24 -12.62 -16.97 -7.73
C ASN A 24 -11.25 -16.78 -8.38
N ASN A 25 -11.01 -15.61 -8.98
CA ASN A 25 -9.76 -15.29 -9.68
C ASN A 25 -8.94 -14.17 -9.02
N PHE A 26 -9.39 -13.61 -7.89
CA PHE A 26 -8.68 -12.60 -7.10
C PHE A 26 -8.64 -12.99 -5.63
N LYS A 27 -7.52 -12.67 -4.97
CA LYS A 27 -7.36 -12.87 -3.53
C LYS A 27 -6.71 -11.66 -2.90
N CYS A 28 -7.45 -11.01 -2.00
CA CYS A 28 -6.97 -9.89 -1.20
C CYS A 28 -6.62 -10.37 0.20
N ILE A 29 -5.37 -10.23 0.58
CA ILE A 29 -4.84 -10.58 1.89
C ILE A 29 -5.02 -9.39 2.85
N GLY A 30 -5.14 -9.67 4.14
CA GLY A 30 -5.24 -8.63 5.16
C GLY A 30 -3.97 -7.80 5.31
N GLU A 31 -4.06 -6.78 6.15
CA GLU A 31 -2.96 -5.86 6.42
C GLU A 31 -1.68 -6.58 6.84
N LYS A 32 -0.56 -6.04 6.35
CA LYS A 32 0.79 -6.39 6.77
C LYS A 32 1.51 -5.11 7.21
N PRO A 33 1.11 -4.55 8.37
CA PRO A 33 1.54 -3.22 8.78
C PRO A 33 3.07 -3.10 8.75
N MET A 34 3.57 -2.00 8.19
CA MET A 34 4.97 -1.62 8.18
C MET A 34 5.93 -2.48 7.34
N VAL A 35 5.51 -3.61 6.76
CA VAL A 35 6.45 -4.50 6.04
C VAL A 35 7.02 -3.80 4.81
N ILE A 36 6.19 -3.19 3.99
CA ILE A 36 6.64 -2.43 2.80
C ILE A 36 7.57 -1.28 3.22
N ASN A 37 7.24 -0.57 4.30
CA ASN A 37 8.04 0.55 4.81
C ASN A 37 9.45 0.10 5.23
N HIS A 38 9.56 -1.01 5.95
CA HIS A 38 10.85 -1.56 6.35
C HIS A 38 11.67 -2.05 5.15
N MET A 39 11.02 -2.65 4.15
CA MET A 39 11.68 -3.03 2.91
C MET A 39 12.17 -1.82 2.12
N HIS A 40 11.35 -0.76 2.03
CA HIS A 40 11.74 0.51 1.42
C HIS A 40 12.95 1.13 2.15
N ALA A 41 12.89 1.21 3.48
CA ALA A 41 13.99 1.74 4.29
C ALA A 41 15.29 0.94 4.10
N LEU A 42 15.21 -0.39 4.00
CA LEU A 42 16.37 -1.23 3.71
C LEU A 42 17.01 -0.88 2.35
N ILE A 43 16.18 -0.81 1.29
CA ILE A 43 16.66 -0.46 -0.05
C ILE A 43 17.25 0.95 -0.07
N GLN A 44 16.58 1.91 0.58
CA GLN A 44 17.10 3.28 0.67
C GLN A 44 18.45 3.34 1.38
N SER A 45 18.62 2.60 2.49
CA SER A 45 19.90 2.52 3.20
C SER A 45 21.02 1.94 2.33
N LEU A 46 20.72 0.97 1.46
CA LEU A 46 21.70 0.41 0.53
C LEU A 46 22.06 1.38 -0.59
N ILE A 47 21.08 2.14 -1.09
CA ILE A 47 21.31 3.21 -2.07
C ILE A 47 22.20 4.29 -1.45
N ASP A 48 21.89 4.71 -0.22
CA ASP A 48 22.66 5.71 0.50
C ASP A 48 24.11 5.22 0.74
N ALA A 49 24.30 3.97 1.16
CA ALA A 49 25.62 3.37 1.31
C ALA A 49 26.42 3.38 0.01
N LYS A 50 25.75 3.09 -1.13
CA LYS A 50 26.38 3.11 -2.45
C LYS A 50 26.77 4.50 -2.94
N THR A 51 25.94 5.52 -2.62
CA THR A 51 26.02 6.85 -3.24
C THR A 51 26.65 7.92 -2.36
N SER A 52 26.61 7.74 -1.02
CA SER A 52 27.03 8.79 -0.07
C SER A 52 28.51 8.76 0.29
N ILE A 53 29.26 7.77 -0.19
CA ILE A 53 30.70 7.67 0.05
C ILE A 53 31.43 8.28 -1.16
N PRO A 54 31.90 9.53 -1.06
CA PRO A 54 32.63 10.13 -2.17
C PRO A 54 34.02 9.46 -2.31
N GLU A 55 34.42 9.17 -3.54
CA GLU A 55 35.77 8.67 -3.85
C GLU A 55 36.87 9.59 -3.28
N SER A 56 36.57 10.88 -3.15
CA SER A 56 37.47 11.88 -2.58
C SER A 56 37.72 11.74 -1.07
N LEU A 57 36.95 10.87 -0.36
CA LEU A 57 37.13 10.67 1.08
C LEU A 57 38.49 10.04 1.41
N PHE A 58 38.99 9.20 0.52
CA PHE A 58 40.33 8.54 0.64
C PHE A 58 41.07 8.64 -0.70
N PRO A 59 41.54 9.85 -1.10
CA PRO A 59 42.04 10.11 -2.45
C PRO A 59 43.28 9.27 -2.82
N ASP A 60 44.05 8.85 -1.83
CA ASP A 60 45.31 8.09 -2.02
C ASP A 60 45.08 6.58 -2.08
N ILE A 61 43.89 6.08 -1.78
CA ILE A 61 43.58 4.65 -1.75
C ILE A 61 42.32 4.39 -2.58
N PRO A 62 42.43 3.76 -3.74
CA PRO A 62 41.25 3.44 -4.58
C PRO A 62 40.23 2.62 -3.80
N MET A 63 38.92 2.82 -4.12
CA MET A 63 37.83 2.12 -3.44
C MET A 63 37.82 0.60 -3.68
N ASN A 64 38.50 0.12 -4.69
CA ASN A 64 38.74 -1.31 -4.97
C ASN A 64 40.00 -1.87 -4.34
N ASP A 65 40.72 -1.10 -3.53
CA ASP A 65 41.89 -1.56 -2.75
C ASP A 65 41.42 -1.99 -1.35
N ASP A 66 41.81 -3.18 -0.90
CA ASP A 66 41.38 -3.74 0.38
C ASP A 66 41.87 -2.96 1.60
N ARG A 67 42.83 -2.04 1.41
CA ARG A 67 43.27 -1.09 2.44
C ARG A 67 42.36 0.11 2.61
N ASN A 68 41.41 0.32 1.65
CA ASN A 68 40.44 1.40 1.77
C ASN A 68 39.36 1.04 2.81
N PRO A 69 39.12 1.88 3.84
CA PRO A 69 38.10 1.60 4.88
C PRO A 69 36.69 1.35 4.35
N VAL A 70 36.40 1.81 3.12
CA VAL A 70 35.09 1.62 2.44
C VAL A 70 35.22 0.71 1.21
N PHE A 71 36.19 -0.23 1.28
CA PHE A 71 36.44 -1.21 0.23
C PHE A 71 35.16 -1.89 -0.25
N MET A 72 34.91 -1.85 -1.55
CA MET A 72 33.77 -2.45 -2.24
C MET A 72 32.38 -1.95 -1.80
N ALA A 73 32.28 -0.89 -0.99
CA ALA A 73 30.98 -0.37 -0.53
C ALA A 73 30.05 0.10 -1.66
N HIS A 74 30.61 0.49 -2.81
CA HIS A 74 29.87 0.89 -4.00
C HIS A 74 29.41 -0.28 -4.89
N GLU A 75 29.87 -1.50 -4.63
CA GLU A 75 29.58 -2.70 -5.44
C GLU A 75 28.23 -3.36 -5.06
N VAL A 76 27.37 -2.63 -4.35
CA VAL A 76 26.02 -3.13 -4.03
C VAL A 76 25.17 -3.20 -5.28
N ASP A 77 24.72 -4.40 -5.65
CA ASP A 77 23.78 -4.63 -6.73
C ASP A 77 22.33 -4.41 -6.25
N ILE A 78 21.87 -3.16 -6.33
CA ILE A 78 20.56 -2.74 -5.86
C ILE A 78 19.44 -3.48 -6.58
N ASP A 79 19.57 -3.70 -7.89
CA ASP A 79 18.52 -4.36 -8.69
C ASP A 79 18.32 -5.81 -8.27
N SER A 80 19.41 -6.54 -8.02
CA SER A 80 19.33 -7.89 -7.45
C SER A 80 18.69 -7.89 -6.07
N VAL A 81 19.02 -6.94 -5.20
CA VAL A 81 18.40 -6.85 -3.87
C VAL A 81 16.90 -6.55 -3.99
N ILE A 82 16.47 -5.62 -4.87
CA ILE A 82 15.05 -5.34 -5.14
C ILE A 82 14.32 -6.61 -5.58
N ASN A 83 14.92 -7.40 -6.47
CA ASN A 83 14.33 -8.65 -6.95
C ASN A 83 14.19 -9.70 -5.82
N TYR A 84 15.17 -9.82 -4.92
CA TYR A 84 15.09 -10.69 -3.74
C TYR A 84 14.03 -10.21 -2.75
N VAL A 85 13.96 -8.91 -2.48
CA VAL A 85 12.92 -8.31 -1.62
C VAL A 85 11.53 -8.57 -2.17
N LYS A 86 11.32 -8.37 -3.48
CA LYS A 86 10.07 -8.70 -4.18
C LYS A 86 9.71 -10.18 -4.02
N ALA A 87 10.64 -11.08 -4.29
CA ALA A 87 10.41 -12.52 -4.19
C ALA A 87 10.07 -12.93 -2.74
N ALA A 88 10.77 -12.37 -1.75
CA ALA A 88 10.50 -12.59 -0.34
C ALA A 88 9.12 -12.08 0.06
N TYR A 89 8.74 -10.89 -0.39
CA TYR A 89 7.42 -10.32 -0.13
C TYR A 89 6.30 -11.21 -0.67
N ILE A 90 6.40 -11.62 -1.94
CA ILE A 90 5.40 -12.49 -2.57
C ILE A 90 5.31 -13.82 -1.81
N ARG A 91 6.43 -14.48 -1.54
CA ARG A 91 6.46 -15.83 -1.00
C ARG A 91 6.12 -15.91 0.49
N HIS A 92 6.61 -14.96 1.29
CA HIS A 92 6.59 -15.07 2.74
C HIS A 92 5.65 -14.06 3.42
N VAL A 93 5.33 -12.94 2.75
CA VAL A 93 4.43 -11.93 3.29
C VAL A 93 3.02 -12.10 2.71
N LEU A 94 2.88 -12.20 1.39
CA LEU A 94 1.59 -12.49 0.76
C LEU A 94 1.21 -13.96 0.92
N GLY A 95 2.19 -14.86 1.01
CA GLY A 95 2.01 -16.30 1.16
C GLY A 95 1.71 -16.99 -0.16
N VAL A 96 1.67 -18.34 -0.10
CA VAL A 96 1.29 -19.15 -1.25
C VAL A 96 -0.23 -19.19 -1.30
N VAL A 97 -0.81 -18.44 -2.23
CA VAL A 97 -2.25 -18.40 -2.47
C VAL A 97 -2.52 -18.91 -3.87
N ASP A 98 -3.43 -19.85 -3.97
CA ASP A 98 -3.87 -20.39 -5.26
C ASP A 98 -4.83 -19.40 -5.95
N SER A 99 -4.25 -18.31 -6.48
CA SER A 99 -4.98 -17.31 -7.24
C SER A 99 -4.06 -16.63 -8.25
N PRO A 100 -4.50 -16.42 -9.50
CA PRO A 100 -3.71 -15.73 -10.51
C PRO A 100 -3.52 -14.25 -10.22
N ASN A 101 -4.37 -13.66 -9.37
CA ASN A 101 -4.32 -12.25 -9.00
C ASN A 101 -4.31 -12.14 -7.48
N ILE A 102 -3.23 -11.62 -6.94
CA ILE A 102 -2.99 -11.52 -5.50
C ILE A 102 -2.74 -10.06 -5.13
N GLY A 103 -3.40 -9.63 -4.07
CA GLY A 103 -3.18 -8.31 -3.50
C GLY A 103 -3.30 -8.31 -1.99
N TRP A 104 -3.14 -7.13 -1.43
CA TRP A 104 -3.23 -6.94 0.02
C TRP A 104 -3.96 -5.64 0.34
N LYS A 105 -4.46 -5.57 1.55
CA LYS A 105 -5.03 -4.35 2.09
C LYS A 105 -3.94 -3.59 2.84
N GLU A 106 -3.80 -2.30 2.54
CA GLU A 106 -2.85 -1.40 3.19
C GLU A 106 -3.58 -0.18 3.74
N ASN A 107 -3.67 -0.08 5.06
CA ASN A 107 -4.28 1.06 5.73
C ASN A 107 -3.25 2.08 6.25
N PHE A 108 -1.98 1.69 6.25
CA PHE A 108 -0.90 2.49 6.78
C PHE A 108 0.22 2.57 5.74
N ILE A 109 0.22 3.63 4.98
CA ILE A 109 1.46 4.22 4.60
C ILE A 109 1.92 4.91 5.88
N SER A 110 2.87 4.30 6.58
CA SER A 110 3.20 4.61 7.97
C SER A 110 3.82 5.99 8.17
N SER A 111 4.33 6.57 7.12
CA SER A 111 5.06 7.84 7.10
C SER A 111 4.16 9.05 6.97
N TYR A 112 2.84 8.84 6.80
CA TYR A 112 1.95 9.98 6.90
C TYR A 112 1.95 10.52 8.36
N PRO A 113 2.14 11.84 8.61
CA PRO A 113 1.73 12.95 7.72
C PRO A 113 2.80 13.50 6.75
N ASP A 114 3.94 12.87 6.59
CA ASP A 114 4.93 13.34 5.61
C ASP A 114 4.58 12.82 4.20
N GLU A 115 3.96 13.68 3.39
CA GLU A 115 3.57 13.36 2.01
C GLU A 115 4.74 12.94 1.14
N LYS A 116 5.94 13.51 1.35
CA LYS A 116 7.12 13.19 0.55
C LYS A 116 7.56 11.74 0.79
N VAL A 117 7.52 11.31 2.04
CA VAL A 117 7.86 9.92 2.39
C VAL A 117 6.76 8.98 1.90
N ALA A 118 5.48 9.32 2.07
CA ALA A 118 4.35 8.53 1.56
C ALA A 118 4.43 8.35 0.03
N ASN A 119 4.76 9.41 -0.71
CA ASN A 119 4.95 9.34 -2.16
C ASN A 119 6.12 8.43 -2.55
N SER A 120 7.22 8.45 -1.79
CA SER A 120 8.37 7.57 -2.05
C SER A 120 8.04 6.09 -1.78
N GLU A 121 7.20 5.81 -0.81
CA GLU A 121 6.70 4.44 -0.54
C GLU A 121 5.80 3.93 -1.67
N VAL A 122 4.89 4.76 -2.19
CA VAL A 122 4.10 4.41 -3.38
C VAL A 122 5.00 4.17 -4.59
N ALA A 123 6.00 5.01 -4.81
CA ALA A 123 6.98 4.81 -5.88
C ALA A 123 7.75 3.49 -5.70
N PHE A 124 8.11 3.13 -4.47
CA PHE A 124 8.75 1.86 -4.16
C PHE A 124 7.83 0.66 -4.44
N ILE A 125 6.55 0.73 -4.07
CA ILE A 125 5.57 -0.31 -4.41
C ILE A 125 5.50 -0.50 -5.92
N ARG A 126 5.49 0.60 -6.69
CA ARG A 126 5.49 0.55 -8.16
C ARG A 126 6.80 0.00 -8.73
N THR A 127 7.93 0.23 -8.08
CA THR A 127 9.22 -0.40 -8.45
C THR A 127 9.15 -1.92 -8.25
N LEU A 128 8.58 -2.39 -7.15
CA LEU A 128 8.40 -3.82 -6.91
C LEU A 128 7.38 -4.45 -7.87
N PHE A 129 6.31 -3.73 -8.19
CA PHE A 129 5.17 -4.21 -8.98
C PHE A 129 4.77 -3.17 -10.02
N PRO A 130 5.46 -3.07 -11.19
CA PRO A 130 5.24 -2.00 -12.17
C PRO A 130 3.79 -1.88 -12.67
N ASP A 131 3.08 -3.01 -12.82
CA ASP A 131 1.70 -3.08 -13.32
C ASP A 131 0.66 -3.22 -12.19
N ILE A 132 1.00 -2.80 -10.98
CA ILE A 132 0.10 -2.93 -9.83
C ILE A 132 -1.18 -2.13 -10.02
N LEU A 133 -2.33 -2.73 -9.68
CA LEU A 133 -3.59 -2.00 -9.58
C LEU A 133 -3.72 -1.42 -8.17
N PHE A 134 -3.85 -0.09 -8.07
CA PHE A 134 -4.22 0.57 -6.83
C PHE A 134 -5.75 0.72 -6.75
N ILE A 135 -6.34 0.18 -5.71
CA ILE A 135 -7.74 0.37 -5.34
C ILE A 135 -7.75 1.32 -4.14
N LEU A 136 -7.92 2.59 -4.41
CA LEU A 136 -7.96 3.64 -3.40
C LEU A 136 -9.35 3.72 -2.81
N ASN A 137 -9.46 3.88 -1.49
CA ASN A 137 -10.77 4.03 -0.87
C ASN A 137 -10.76 5.16 0.16
N ILE A 138 -11.69 6.08 0.02
CA ILE A 138 -11.88 7.24 0.89
C ILE A 138 -13.24 7.17 1.58
N ARG A 139 -13.40 7.97 2.64
CA ARG A 139 -14.64 8.16 3.37
C ARG A 139 -14.65 9.53 4.03
N ASP A 140 -15.82 10.02 4.41
CA ASP A 140 -15.98 11.25 5.17
C ASP A 140 -15.14 11.23 6.46
N PRO A 141 -14.29 12.25 6.70
CA PRO A 141 -13.42 12.30 7.88
C PRO A 141 -14.16 12.34 9.21
N GLU A 142 -15.32 13.02 9.29
CA GLU A 142 -16.10 13.09 10.53
C GLU A 142 -16.66 11.72 10.90
N GLU A 143 -17.19 10.98 9.91
CA GLU A 143 -17.70 9.64 10.12
C GLU A 143 -16.61 8.66 10.55
N CYS A 144 -15.40 8.78 9.99
CA CYS A 144 -14.25 7.99 10.40
C CYS A 144 -13.81 8.32 11.83
N SER A 145 -13.74 9.60 12.19
CA SER A 145 -13.24 10.08 13.47
C SER A 145 -14.07 9.60 14.67
N ARG A 146 -15.38 9.38 14.47
CA ARG A 146 -16.30 8.86 15.48
C ARG A 146 -16.10 7.39 15.82
N SER A 147 -15.18 6.70 15.11
CA SER A 147 -15.10 5.24 15.13
C SER A 147 -13.75 4.73 15.68
N SER A 148 -13.81 3.67 16.54
CA SER A 148 -12.63 2.93 17.00
C SER A 148 -11.56 3.83 17.66
N ILE A 149 -10.29 3.62 17.28
CA ILE A 149 -9.13 4.32 17.83
C ILE A 149 -9.16 5.84 17.61
N TRP A 150 -9.82 6.29 16.54
CA TRP A 150 -9.87 7.70 16.18
C TRP A 150 -10.64 8.56 17.20
N LYS A 151 -11.72 8.03 17.78
CA LYS A 151 -12.55 8.74 18.77
C LYS A 151 -11.80 9.14 20.05
N PHE A 152 -10.62 8.56 20.27
CA PHE A 152 -9.78 8.84 21.44
C PHE A 152 -8.58 9.74 21.12
N ARG A 153 -8.52 10.31 19.91
CA ARG A 153 -7.43 11.20 19.46
C ARG A 153 -7.98 12.57 19.16
N ASP A 154 -7.46 13.58 19.82
CA ASP A 154 -7.94 14.99 19.73
C ASP A 154 -7.80 15.57 18.32
N ASP A 155 -6.77 15.16 17.56
CA ASP A 155 -6.46 15.64 16.21
C ASP A 155 -6.95 14.72 15.08
N SER A 156 -7.78 13.73 15.40
CA SER A 156 -8.16 12.66 14.46
C SER A 156 -8.81 13.18 13.17
N ILE A 157 -9.67 14.19 13.25
CA ILE A 157 -10.35 14.75 12.07
C ILE A 157 -9.31 15.38 11.12
N ASN A 158 -8.37 16.15 11.64
CA ASN A 158 -7.33 16.79 10.82
C ASN A 158 -6.44 15.74 10.15
N GLU A 159 -6.00 14.73 10.91
CA GLU A 159 -5.19 13.64 10.36
C GLU A 159 -5.92 12.89 9.26
N ILE A 160 -7.19 12.52 9.48
CA ILE A 160 -7.99 11.80 8.48
C ILE A 160 -8.26 12.66 7.25
N THR A 161 -8.58 13.96 7.46
CA THR A 161 -8.79 14.91 6.36
C THR A 161 -7.56 15.01 5.47
N ASN A 162 -6.39 15.14 6.09
CA ASN A 162 -5.13 15.22 5.36
C ASN A 162 -4.86 13.91 4.57
N ARG A 163 -5.07 12.75 5.17
CA ARG A 163 -4.91 11.43 4.49
C ARG A 163 -5.87 11.31 3.30
N ARG A 164 -7.13 11.71 3.49
CA ARG A 164 -8.12 11.75 2.40
C ARG A 164 -7.65 12.66 1.27
N GLN A 165 -7.21 13.85 1.60
CA GLN A 165 -6.75 14.83 0.61
C GLN A 165 -5.52 14.32 -0.14
N TRP A 166 -4.55 13.70 0.55
CA TRP A 166 -3.39 13.10 -0.08
C TRP A 166 -3.78 12.00 -1.08
N ILE A 167 -4.74 11.12 -0.74
CA ILE A 167 -5.22 10.10 -1.69
C ILE A 167 -5.85 10.75 -2.93
N ILE A 168 -6.72 11.76 -2.74
CA ILE A 168 -7.38 12.47 -3.85
C ILE A 168 -6.35 13.19 -4.72
N ASN A 169 -5.42 13.93 -4.11
CA ASN A 169 -4.37 14.64 -4.84
C ASN A 169 -3.47 13.67 -5.60
N GLY A 170 -3.09 12.57 -4.97
CA GLY A 170 -2.26 11.53 -5.57
C GLY A 170 -2.94 10.84 -6.75
N PHE A 171 -4.26 10.57 -6.65
CA PHE A 171 -5.06 10.07 -7.77
C PHE A 171 -5.06 11.05 -8.95
N ASN A 172 -5.36 12.32 -8.68
CA ASN A 172 -5.44 13.36 -9.71
C ASN A 172 -4.10 13.69 -10.36
N SER A 173 -3.00 13.57 -9.63
CA SER A 173 -1.64 13.84 -10.12
C SER A 173 -0.93 12.63 -10.73
N GLY A 174 -1.55 11.44 -10.70
CA GLY A 174 -0.99 10.22 -11.27
C GLY A 174 0.12 9.57 -10.43
N ILE A 175 0.28 9.91 -9.16
CA ILE A 175 1.26 9.27 -8.25
C ILE A 175 1.07 7.76 -8.22
N PHE A 176 -0.18 7.30 -8.21
CA PHE A 176 -0.53 5.87 -8.20
C PHE A 176 -0.40 5.20 -9.58
N GLY A 177 -0.11 5.94 -10.63
CA GLY A 177 -0.05 5.46 -12.02
C GLY A 177 -1.43 5.37 -12.68
N ASP A 178 -1.46 4.90 -13.94
CA ASP A 178 -2.68 4.83 -14.75
C ASP A 178 -3.61 3.68 -14.32
N ASN A 179 -3.06 2.64 -13.70
CA ASN A 179 -3.83 1.48 -13.24
C ASN A 179 -4.33 1.72 -11.81
N CYS A 180 -5.35 2.57 -11.68
CA CYS A 180 -5.84 3.05 -10.40
C CYS A 180 -7.36 3.24 -10.40
N ILE A 181 -8.01 2.85 -9.31
CA ILE A 181 -9.45 3.02 -9.06
C ILE A 181 -9.61 3.84 -7.78
N LEU A 182 -10.44 4.89 -7.82
CA LEU A 182 -10.85 5.64 -6.64
C LEU A 182 -12.29 5.27 -6.27
N LEU A 183 -12.47 4.79 -5.04
CA LEU A 183 -13.75 4.43 -4.44
C LEU A 183 -14.07 5.39 -3.29
N ASP A 184 -15.32 5.81 -3.18
CA ASP A 184 -15.83 6.58 -2.04
C ASP A 184 -16.85 5.74 -1.25
N TYR A 185 -16.54 5.50 0.04
CA TYR A 185 -17.42 4.74 0.94
C TYR A 185 -18.82 5.33 1.01
N ASP A 186 -18.92 6.65 1.06
CA ASP A 186 -20.21 7.35 1.25
C ASP A 186 -21.11 7.26 0.02
N GLU A 187 -20.53 6.94 -1.13
CA GLU A 187 -21.26 6.61 -2.35
C GLU A 187 -21.59 5.11 -2.43
N TRP A 188 -20.57 4.23 -2.36
CA TRP A 188 -20.80 2.81 -2.60
C TRP A 188 -21.56 2.10 -1.47
N SER A 189 -21.56 2.66 -0.26
CA SER A 189 -22.39 2.13 0.84
C SER A 189 -23.89 2.37 0.64
N LYS A 190 -24.27 3.34 -0.19
CA LYS A 190 -25.67 3.65 -0.56
C LYS A 190 -26.06 3.00 -1.88
N ASP A 191 -25.11 2.82 -2.79
CA ASP A 191 -25.27 2.23 -4.11
C ASP A 191 -24.12 1.26 -4.40
N SER A 192 -24.36 -0.03 -4.18
CA SER A 192 -23.37 -1.08 -4.36
C SER A 192 -22.76 -1.13 -5.77
N SER A 193 -23.44 -0.59 -6.77
CA SER A 193 -22.95 -0.52 -8.15
C SER A 193 -21.68 0.34 -8.25
N LYS A 194 -21.51 1.33 -7.37
CA LYS A 194 -20.32 2.19 -7.28
C LYS A 194 -19.07 1.44 -6.79
N LEU A 195 -19.26 0.31 -6.10
CA LEU A 195 -18.17 -0.61 -5.75
C LEU A 195 -18.00 -1.69 -6.84
N ILE A 196 -19.11 -2.30 -7.26
CA ILE A 196 -19.11 -3.47 -8.13
C ILE A 196 -18.55 -3.13 -9.52
N ASN A 197 -19.07 -2.08 -10.16
CA ASN A 197 -18.72 -1.76 -11.53
C ASN A 197 -17.22 -1.48 -11.74
N PRO A 198 -16.55 -0.67 -10.91
CA PRO A 198 -15.10 -0.47 -11.05
C PRO A 198 -14.29 -1.77 -10.84
N LEU A 199 -14.68 -2.63 -9.90
CA LEU A 199 -13.98 -3.90 -9.65
C LEU A 199 -14.19 -4.89 -10.81
N VAL A 200 -15.40 -4.94 -11.38
CA VAL A 200 -15.67 -5.76 -12.58
C VAL A 200 -14.90 -5.23 -13.78
N ALA A 201 -14.82 -3.92 -13.98
CA ALA A 201 -14.02 -3.30 -15.03
C ALA A 201 -12.52 -3.63 -14.90
N ALA A 202 -12.03 -3.84 -13.67
CA ALA A 202 -10.67 -4.32 -13.40
C ALA A 202 -10.49 -5.85 -13.60
N GLY A 203 -11.51 -6.54 -14.10
CA GLY A 203 -11.45 -7.98 -14.42
C GLY A 203 -11.79 -8.92 -13.25
N MET A 204 -12.35 -8.38 -12.16
CA MET A 204 -12.79 -9.21 -11.02
C MET A 204 -14.13 -9.89 -11.35
N ASN A 205 -14.16 -11.22 -11.27
CA ASN A 205 -15.40 -11.98 -11.43
C ASN A 205 -16.15 -12.03 -10.09
N ILE A 206 -16.97 -11.03 -9.84
CA ILE A 206 -17.73 -10.87 -8.59
C ILE A 206 -19.23 -10.95 -8.85
N ASN A 207 -19.94 -11.57 -7.92
CA ASN A 207 -21.40 -11.68 -7.96
C ASN A 207 -22.02 -10.54 -7.14
N ALA A 208 -22.88 -9.73 -7.77
CA ALA A 208 -23.53 -8.59 -7.13
C ALA A 208 -24.33 -8.97 -5.86
N GLN A 209 -25.10 -10.06 -5.90
CA GLN A 209 -25.89 -10.51 -4.74
C GLN A 209 -25.00 -10.88 -3.55
N THR A 210 -23.84 -11.51 -3.83
CA THR A 210 -22.88 -11.87 -2.79
C THR A 210 -22.25 -10.61 -2.17
N ILE A 211 -21.98 -9.58 -2.98
CA ILE A 211 -21.45 -8.30 -2.47
C ILE A 211 -22.48 -7.55 -1.63
N GLU A 212 -23.73 -7.52 -2.04
CA GLU A 212 -24.81 -6.92 -1.24
C GLU A 212 -24.92 -7.58 0.14
N SER A 213 -24.77 -8.90 0.21
CA SER A 213 -24.70 -9.63 1.47
C SER A 213 -23.46 -9.20 2.29
N VAL A 214 -22.29 -9.06 1.67
CA VAL A 214 -21.06 -8.60 2.35
C VAL A 214 -21.19 -7.18 2.88
N ILE A 215 -21.82 -6.27 2.12
CA ILE A 215 -22.04 -4.87 2.52
C ILE A 215 -23.04 -4.78 3.68
N SER A 216 -24.11 -5.58 3.64
CA SER A 216 -25.16 -5.55 4.66
C SER A 216 -24.74 -6.15 6.00
N GLU A 217 -23.68 -6.97 6.02
CA GLU A 217 -23.16 -7.56 7.23
C GLU A 217 -22.41 -6.52 8.07
N LYS A 218 -22.99 -6.12 9.21
CA LYS A 218 -22.30 -5.26 10.18
C LYS A 218 -21.07 -5.98 10.73
N LEU A 219 -19.89 -5.50 10.35
CA LEU A 219 -18.66 -5.93 10.97
C LEU A 219 -18.60 -5.33 12.38
N THR A 220 -18.95 -6.15 13.38
CA THR A 220 -18.76 -5.82 14.80
C THR A 220 -17.28 -5.93 15.10
N HIS A 221 -16.52 -4.87 14.80
CA HIS A 221 -15.15 -4.77 15.26
C HIS A 221 -15.15 -4.38 16.73
N ILE A 222 -14.83 -5.38 17.57
CA ILE A 222 -14.36 -5.22 18.95
C ILE A 222 -15.20 -4.20 19.75
N SER A 223 -16.36 -4.63 20.20
CA SER A 223 -17.11 -3.90 21.22
C SER A 223 -16.64 -4.22 22.64
N ASN A 224 -15.56 -5.01 22.80
CA ASN A 224 -15.06 -5.49 24.09
C ASN A 224 -13.53 -5.37 24.17
N ILE A 225 -12.98 -4.16 24.21
CA ILE A 225 -11.73 -3.83 24.89
C ILE A 225 -11.95 -2.57 25.71
#